data_2a17cf897bc230500f7861e18efb4f31
#
_entry.id   2a17cf897bc230500f7861e18efb4f31
#
_cell.length_a   1.000
_cell.length_b   1.000
_cell.length_c   1.000
_cell.angle_alpha   90.00
_cell.angle_beta   90.00
_cell.angle_gamma   90.00
#
_symmetry.space_group_name_H-M   'P 1'
#
loop_
_entity.id
_entity.type
_entity.pdbx_description
1 polymer ?
#
loop_
_entity_poly.entity_id
_entity_poly.type
_entity_poly.pdbx_seq_one_letter_code
_entity_poly.pdbx_strand_id
1 'polypeptide(L)'
;EMKKIRVATGKRVYAYFEGVIDDRKAKPRDDLMTYLVGAELDGKPLSRNEVLDICFLMLLAGLDTVTATLGCNVAYLASNPDQRRKLIANPSLLDAAVEELMRWDTPVTAVPRVIKQTTTLHGVELPEGDMVTLLLGACNVDAGEFDNPDVVDFERERNRHLGFGAGAHRCLGSHLARMELRVALEEWHRRIPEYQIKPGETPQYSAGIR
;
A
#
# COMPACT_ATOMS: atom_id res chain seq x y z
N GLU A 1 4.71 26.89 -10.92
CA GLU A 1 6.01 26.31 -10.51
C GLU A 1 5.92 24.80 -10.24
N MET A 2 5.03 24.34 -9.38
CA MET A 2 4.80 22.91 -9.05
C MET A 2 4.58 22.03 -10.30
N LYS A 3 3.76 22.49 -11.28
CA LYS A 3 3.50 21.73 -12.52
C LYS A 3 4.79 21.55 -13.34
N LYS A 4 5.66 22.57 -13.40
CA LYS A 4 6.95 22.50 -14.12
C LYS A 4 7.90 21.50 -13.45
N ILE A 5 7.96 21.50 -12.12
CA ILE A 5 8.78 20.55 -11.34
C ILE A 5 8.31 19.11 -11.58
N ARG A 6 7.01 18.85 -11.49
CA ARG A 6 6.43 17.51 -11.75
C ARG A 6 6.77 16.99 -13.15
N VAL A 7 6.61 17.84 -14.17
CA VAL A 7 6.94 17.48 -15.56
C VAL A 7 8.44 17.20 -15.74
N ALA A 8 9.30 18.02 -15.14
CA ALA A 8 10.75 17.82 -15.23
C ALA A 8 11.20 16.54 -14.50
N THR A 9 10.64 16.24 -13.32
CA THR A 9 10.91 15.02 -12.57
C THR A 9 10.42 13.80 -13.34
N GLY A 10 9.20 13.85 -13.88
CA GLY A 10 8.65 12.77 -14.70
C GLY A 10 9.57 12.43 -15.88
N LYS A 11 10.04 13.42 -16.63
CA LYS A 11 10.97 13.21 -17.75
C LYS A 11 12.26 12.47 -17.33
N ARG A 12 12.81 12.78 -16.16
CA ARG A 12 14.02 12.10 -15.66
C ARG A 12 13.74 10.64 -15.32
N VAL A 13 12.59 10.34 -14.71
CA VAL A 13 12.19 8.97 -14.41
C VAL A 13 11.98 8.16 -15.67
N TYR A 14 11.28 8.73 -16.66
CA TYR A 14 11.10 8.05 -17.95
C TYR A 14 12.44 7.80 -18.66
N ALA A 15 13.33 8.79 -18.73
CA ALA A 15 14.65 8.62 -19.35
C ALA A 15 15.49 7.51 -18.68
N TYR A 16 15.40 7.38 -17.34
CA TYR A 16 16.03 6.28 -16.62
C TYR A 16 15.49 4.92 -17.07
N PHE A 17 14.17 4.76 -17.06
CA PHE A 17 13.53 3.50 -17.45
C PHE A 17 13.69 3.18 -18.93
N GLU A 18 13.78 4.17 -19.82
CA GLU A 18 14.11 3.96 -21.23
C GLU A 18 15.47 3.25 -21.38
N GLY A 19 16.48 3.71 -20.65
CA GLY A 19 17.79 3.08 -20.63
C GLY A 19 17.76 1.66 -20.07
N VAL A 20 16.96 1.42 -19.03
CA VAL A 20 16.79 0.07 -18.43
C VAL A 20 16.09 -0.88 -19.42
N ILE A 21 15.05 -0.41 -20.13
CA ILE A 21 14.34 -1.20 -21.16
C ILE A 21 15.32 -1.62 -22.27
N ASP A 22 16.15 -0.69 -22.76
CA ASP A 22 17.11 -0.99 -23.81
C ASP A 22 18.18 -1.98 -23.34
N ASP A 23 18.69 -1.84 -22.11
CA ASP A 23 19.62 -2.81 -21.52
C ASP A 23 18.99 -4.21 -21.39
N ARG A 24 17.72 -4.32 -20.95
CA ARG A 24 17.04 -5.61 -20.82
C ARG A 24 16.65 -6.24 -22.14
N LYS A 25 16.37 -5.45 -23.17
CA LYS A 25 16.21 -5.97 -24.54
C LYS A 25 17.49 -6.56 -25.09
N ALA A 26 18.63 -5.92 -24.82
CA ALA A 26 19.94 -6.38 -25.29
C ALA A 26 20.49 -7.54 -24.45
N LYS A 27 20.25 -7.52 -23.15
CA LYS A 27 20.76 -8.50 -22.16
C LYS A 27 19.66 -8.84 -21.14
N PRO A 28 18.78 -9.79 -21.46
CA PRO A 28 17.76 -10.25 -20.52
C PRO A 28 18.38 -10.75 -19.21
N ARG A 29 17.69 -10.51 -18.08
CA ARG A 29 18.06 -10.95 -16.73
C ARG A 29 16.86 -11.60 -16.06
N ASP A 30 17.07 -12.27 -14.95
CA ASP A 30 16.00 -12.75 -14.08
C ASP A 30 15.50 -11.59 -13.20
N ASP A 31 14.72 -10.69 -13.81
CA ASP A 31 14.14 -9.52 -13.13
C ASP A 31 12.80 -9.11 -13.76
N LEU A 32 12.05 -8.32 -13.00
CA LEU A 32 10.73 -7.81 -13.40
C LEU A 32 10.80 -6.98 -14.70
N MET A 33 11.88 -6.25 -14.95
CA MET A 33 12.01 -5.44 -16.14
C MET A 33 12.12 -6.31 -17.41
N THR A 34 12.88 -7.39 -17.35
CA THR A 34 12.94 -8.38 -18.44
C THR A 34 11.57 -9.01 -18.69
N TYR A 35 10.84 -9.36 -17.61
CA TYR A 35 9.47 -9.87 -17.72
C TYR A 35 8.56 -8.86 -18.42
N LEU A 36 8.53 -7.60 -18.00
CA LEU A 36 7.68 -6.55 -18.57
C LEU A 36 8.00 -6.28 -20.04
N VAL A 37 9.29 -6.28 -20.40
CA VAL A 37 9.74 -6.07 -21.79
C VAL A 37 9.28 -7.18 -22.72
N GLY A 38 9.13 -8.40 -22.22
CA GLY A 38 8.61 -9.56 -22.96
C GLY A 38 7.12 -9.86 -22.75
N ALA A 39 6.41 -9.05 -21.95
CA ALA A 39 5.04 -9.32 -21.61
C ALA A 39 4.05 -8.98 -22.75
N GLU A 40 2.95 -9.71 -22.77
CA GLU A 40 1.83 -9.52 -23.71
C GLU A 40 0.54 -9.25 -22.95
N LEU A 41 -0.32 -8.42 -23.54
CA LEU A 41 -1.69 -8.19 -23.11
C LEU A 41 -2.63 -8.55 -24.25
N ASP A 42 -3.56 -9.47 -24.02
CA ASP A 42 -4.50 -9.96 -25.04
C ASP A 42 -3.81 -10.47 -26.33
N GLY A 43 -2.66 -11.16 -26.16
CA GLY A 43 -1.86 -11.70 -27.26
C GLY A 43 -1.08 -10.66 -28.06
N LYS A 44 -0.95 -9.44 -27.55
CA LYS A 44 -0.15 -8.35 -28.16
C LYS A 44 0.98 -7.95 -27.21
N PRO A 45 2.23 -7.86 -27.72
CA PRO A 45 3.34 -7.35 -26.93
C PRO A 45 3.05 -5.96 -26.38
N LEU A 46 3.43 -5.72 -25.12
CA LEU A 46 3.35 -4.38 -24.55
C LEU A 46 4.21 -3.41 -25.36
N SER A 47 3.63 -2.26 -25.67
CA SER A 47 4.39 -1.17 -26.29
C SER A 47 5.41 -0.60 -25.30
N ARG A 48 6.44 0.07 -25.82
CA ARG A 48 7.43 0.75 -24.97
C ARG A 48 6.80 1.73 -23.98
N ASN A 49 5.76 2.47 -24.42
CA ASN A 49 5.08 3.43 -23.57
C ASN A 49 4.31 2.73 -22.43
N GLU A 50 3.63 1.62 -22.72
CA GLU A 50 2.93 0.84 -21.68
C GLU A 50 3.91 0.30 -20.64
N VAL A 51 5.08 -0.22 -21.05
CA VAL A 51 6.13 -0.64 -20.12
C VAL A 51 6.61 0.53 -19.27
N LEU A 52 6.85 1.71 -19.86
CA LEU A 52 7.27 2.92 -19.15
C LEU A 52 6.21 3.36 -18.13
N ASP A 53 4.94 3.36 -18.52
CA ASP A 53 3.82 3.75 -17.65
C ASP A 53 3.67 2.78 -16.47
N ILE A 54 3.84 1.48 -16.69
CA ILE A 54 3.86 0.48 -15.63
C ILE A 54 5.02 0.73 -14.67
N CYS A 55 6.23 0.96 -15.18
CA CYS A 55 7.41 1.25 -14.36
C CYS A 55 7.21 2.52 -13.52
N PHE A 56 6.68 3.57 -14.13
CA PHE A 56 6.38 4.82 -13.43
C PHE A 56 5.34 4.62 -12.32
N LEU A 57 4.27 3.88 -12.63
CA LEU A 57 3.23 3.55 -11.65
C LEU A 57 3.79 2.76 -10.47
N MET A 58 4.59 1.73 -10.73
CA MET A 58 5.20 0.90 -9.67
C MET A 58 6.13 1.72 -8.77
N LEU A 59 6.96 2.60 -9.36
CA LEU A 59 7.81 3.48 -8.59
C LEU A 59 6.97 4.41 -7.70
N LEU A 60 5.98 5.09 -8.28
CA LEU A 60 5.14 6.06 -7.54
C LEU A 60 4.35 5.38 -6.42
N ALA A 61 3.72 4.25 -6.72
CA ALA A 61 2.86 3.54 -5.78
C ALA A 61 3.65 2.90 -4.62
N GLY A 62 4.89 2.47 -4.86
CA GLY A 62 5.73 1.79 -3.87
C GLY A 62 6.50 2.72 -2.93
N LEU A 63 6.74 3.99 -3.31
CA LEU A 63 7.59 4.89 -2.52
C LEU A 63 7.02 5.25 -1.15
N ASP A 64 5.79 5.74 -1.11
CA ASP A 64 5.22 6.35 0.10
C ASP A 64 4.40 5.37 0.94
N THR A 65 3.70 4.43 0.30
CA THR A 65 2.72 3.58 0.99
C THR A 65 3.37 2.63 1.99
N VAL A 66 4.43 1.91 1.61
CA VAL A 66 5.14 0.98 2.51
C VAL A 66 5.88 1.76 3.60
N THR A 67 6.50 2.90 3.26
CA THR A 67 7.18 3.75 4.23
C THR A 67 6.22 4.30 5.29
N ALA A 68 5.06 4.81 4.84
CA ALA A 68 4.02 5.30 5.75
C ALA A 68 3.49 4.17 6.65
N THR A 69 3.20 3.00 6.08
CA THR A 69 2.73 1.83 6.83
C THR A 69 3.75 1.40 7.88
N LEU A 70 5.03 1.31 7.53
CA LEU A 70 6.09 0.98 8.50
C LEU A 70 6.18 2.01 9.62
N GLY A 71 6.08 3.30 9.28
CA GLY A 71 6.04 4.37 10.27
C GLY A 71 4.89 4.22 11.26
N CYS A 72 3.67 3.98 10.75
CA CYS A 72 2.49 3.73 11.57
C CYS A 72 2.63 2.48 12.43
N ASN A 73 3.10 1.37 11.86
CA ASN A 73 3.31 0.11 12.58
C ASN A 73 4.31 0.28 13.73
N VAL A 74 5.44 0.94 13.48
CA VAL A 74 6.45 1.19 14.52
C VAL A 74 5.90 2.14 15.59
N ALA A 75 5.16 3.19 15.21
CA ALA A 75 4.53 4.12 16.16
C ALA A 75 3.48 3.41 17.04
N TYR A 76 2.65 2.55 16.43
CA TYR A 76 1.69 1.72 17.17
C TYR A 76 2.41 0.81 18.18
N LEU A 77 3.41 0.05 17.73
CA LEU A 77 4.14 -0.89 18.58
C LEU A 77 5.00 -0.20 19.64
N ALA A 78 5.46 1.03 19.38
CA ALA A 78 6.12 1.87 20.37
C ALA A 78 5.18 2.32 21.50
N SER A 79 3.91 2.56 21.14
CA SER A 79 2.84 2.95 22.08
C SER A 79 2.19 1.77 22.80
N ASN A 80 2.36 0.55 22.28
CA ASN A 80 1.75 -0.69 22.78
C ASN A 80 2.80 -1.76 23.04
N PRO A 81 3.63 -1.60 24.11
CA PRO A 81 4.77 -2.48 24.38
C PRO A 81 4.40 -3.95 24.59
N ASP A 82 3.23 -4.25 25.13
CA ASP A 82 2.78 -5.62 25.31
C ASP A 82 2.50 -6.32 23.98
N GLN A 83 1.88 -5.63 23.04
CA GLN A 83 1.68 -6.13 21.67
C GLN A 83 3.03 -6.34 20.96
N ARG A 84 3.97 -5.41 21.11
CA ARG A 84 5.32 -5.55 20.58
C ARG A 84 6.02 -6.79 21.14
N ARG A 85 6.01 -6.98 22.47
CA ARG A 85 6.63 -8.15 23.12
C ARG A 85 5.98 -9.47 22.72
N LYS A 86 4.65 -9.46 22.48
CA LYS A 86 3.93 -10.62 21.95
C LYS A 86 4.49 -11.04 20.58
N LEU A 87 4.75 -10.09 19.65
CA LEU A 87 5.33 -10.39 18.35
C LEU A 87 6.78 -10.86 18.45
N ILE A 88 7.59 -10.27 19.33
CA ILE A 88 8.99 -10.68 19.56
C ILE A 88 9.04 -12.10 20.12
N ALA A 89 8.17 -12.42 21.07
CA ALA A 89 8.10 -13.75 21.68
C ALA A 89 7.54 -14.82 20.73
N ASN A 90 6.69 -14.43 19.79
CA ASN A 90 6.08 -15.34 18.81
C ASN A 90 6.14 -14.77 17.39
N PRO A 91 7.28 -14.90 16.69
CA PRO A 91 7.43 -14.39 15.31
C PRO A 91 6.47 -15.00 14.29
N SER A 92 5.83 -16.15 14.59
CA SER A 92 4.82 -16.74 13.69
C SER A 92 3.56 -15.89 13.54
N LEU A 93 3.34 -14.92 14.44
CA LEU A 93 2.24 -13.96 14.35
C LEU A 93 2.52 -12.80 13.37
N LEU A 94 3.75 -12.65 12.86
CA LEU A 94 4.12 -11.47 12.05
C LEU A 94 3.25 -11.30 10.80
N ASP A 95 2.92 -12.38 10.10
CA ASP A 95 2.08 -12.29 8.91
C ASP A 95 0.67 -11.78 9.25
N ALA A 96 0.06 -12.33 10.30
CA ALA A 96 -1.25 -11.89 10.78
C ALA A 96 -1.19 -10.45 11.35
N ALA A 97 -0.11 -10.11 12.04
CA ALA A 97 0.10 -8.76 12.57
C ALA A 97 0.23 -7.71 11.45
N VAL A 98 0.89 -8.02 10.34
CA VAL A 98 0.96 -7.13 9.17
C VAL A 98 -0.44 -6.85 8.62
N GLU A 99 -1.29 -7.88 8.45
CA GLU A 99 -2.67 -7.69 7.99
C GLU A 99 -3.49 -6.84 8.99
N GLU A 100 -3.36 -7.12 10.29
CA GLU A 100 -4.12 -6.40 11.31
C GLU A 100 -3.67 -4.94 11.46
N LEU A 101 -2.38 -4.67 11.40
CA LEU A 101 -1.86 -3.30 11.40
C LEU A 101 -2.24 -2.54 10.13
N MET A 102 -2.31 -3.22 8.97
CA MET A 102 -2.84 -2.66 7.72
C MET A 102 -4.34 -2.36 7.79
N ARG A 103 -5.11 -3.16 8.51
CA ARG A 103 -6.51 -2.89 8.81
C ARG A 103 -6.66 -1.64 9.65
N TRP A 104 -5.93 -1.62 10.78
CA TRP A 104 -6.01 -0.57 11.77
C TRP A 104 -5.54 0.79 11.24
N ASP A 105 -4.41 0.83 10.60
CA ASP A 105 -3.78 2.06 10.10
C ASP A 105 -3.61 2.00 8.57
N THR A 106 -4.77 2.02 7.89
CA THR A 106 -4.84 1.90 6.43
C THR A 106 -4.09 3.05 5.75
N PRO A 107 -3.01 2.80 4.97
CA PRO A 107 -2.18 3.88 4.42
C PRO A 107 -2.92 4.72 3.36
N VAL A 108 -3.80 4.11 2.57
CA VAL A 108 -4.67 4.79 1.62
C VAL A 108 -6.08 4.82 2.20
N THR A 109 -6.40 5.87 2.95
CA THR A 109 -7.65 5.95 3.71
C THR A 109 -8.90 6.14 2.85
N ALA A 110 -8.74 6.71 1.64
CA ALA A 110 -9.85 7.04 0.77
C ALA A 110 -9.44 7.05 -0.70
N VAL A 111 -10.33 6.63 -1.58
CA VAL A 111 -10.12 6.66 -3.04
C VAL A 111 -11.36 7.19 -3.77
N PRO A 112 -11.22 8.11 -4.75
CA PRO A 112 -12.34 8.63 -5.52
C PRO A 112 -12.76 7.67 -6.63
N ARG A 113 -14.05 7.74 -7.00
CA ARG A 113 -14.62 7.09 -8.18
C ARG A 113 -15.59 8.06 -8.87
N VAL A 114 -15.66 7.97 -10.18
CA VAL A 114 -16.66 8.70 -10.97
C VAL A 114 -17.78 7.75 -11.32
N ILE A 115 -19.02 8.17 -11.10
CA ILE A 115 -20.23 7.41 -11.46
C ILE A 115 -20.33 7.37 -12.98
N LYS A 116 -20.28 6.18 -13.55
CA LYS A 116 -20.33 5.96 -15.02
C LYS A 116 -21.73 5.89 -15.56
N GLN A 117 -22.70 5.59 -14.73
CA GLN A 117 -24.11 5.50 -15.06
C GLN A 117 -24.91 5.82 -13.81
N THR A 118 -25.95 6.65 -13.94
CA THR A 118 -26.86 6.97 -12.82
C THR A 118 -27.31 5.68 -12.15
N THR A 119 -27.13 5.60 -10.83
CA THR A 119 -27.46 4.44 -10.01
C THR A 119 -27.99 4.86 -8.66
N THR A 120 -28.58 3.91 -7.93
CA THR A 120 -29.07 4.15 -6.56
C THR A 120 -28.31 3.27 -5.59
N LEU A 121 -27.76 3.84 -4.54
CA LEU A 121 -27.10 3.13 -3.45
C LEU A 121 -27.76 3.48 -2.11
N HIS A 122 -28.29 2.48 -1.42
CA HIS A 122 -29.03 2.66 -0.16
C HIS A 122 -30.10 3.77 -0.20
N GLY A 123 -30.85 3.87 -1.32
CA GLY A 123 -31.92 4.86 -1.50
C GLY A 123 -31.44 6.26 -1.90
N VAL A 124 -30.13 6.47 -2.04
CA VAL A 124 -29.54 7.72 -2.53
C VAL A 124 -29.25 7.59 -4.03
N GLU A 125 -29.80 8.48 -4.84
CA GLU A 125 -29.47 8.56 -6.26
C GLU A 125 -28.08 9.17 -6.45
N LEU A 126 -27.28 8.51 -7.27
CA LEU A 126 -25.93 8.93 -7.67
C LEU A 126 -25.94 9.19 -9.18
N PRO A 127 -26.00 10.44 -9.61
CA PRO A 127 -26.04 10.81 -11.03
C PRO A 127 -24.74 10.42 -11.75
N GLU A 128 -24.87 10.13 -13.06
CA GLU A 128 -23.72 9.98 -13.93
C GLU A 128 -22.85 11.24 -13.94
N GLY A 129 -21.53 11.05 -13.82
CA GLY A 129 -20.54 12.12 -13.76
C GLY A 129 -20.20 12.59 -12.36
N ASP A 130 -21.01 12.28 -11.35
CA ASP A 130 -20.73 12.62 -9.97
C ASP A 130 -19.50 11.86 -9.45
N MET A 131 -18.80 12.47 -8.50
CA MET A 131 -17.65 11.87 -7.84
C MET A 131 -18.05 11.39 -6.44
N VAL A 132 -17.79 10.11 -6.17
CA VAL A 132 -17.94 9.50 -4.85
C VAL A 132 -16.57 9.15 -4.28
N THR A 133 -16.44 9.19 -2.95
CA THR A 133 -15.23 8.79 -2.25
C THR A 133 -15.49 7.52 -1.45
N LEU A 134 -14.71 6.48 -1.73
CA LEU A 134 -14.72 5.24 -0.96
C LEU A 134 -13.78 5.41 0.23
N LEU A 135 -14.33 5.36 1.44
CA LEU A 135 -13.59 5.55 2.70
C LEU A 135 -13.05 4.21 3.19
N LEU A 136 -11.94 3.74 2.62
CA LEU A 136 -11.35 2.43 2.94
C LEU A 136 -10.97 2.30 4.41
N GLY A 137 -10.41 3.36 5.00
CA GLY A 137 -10.08 3.38 6.41
C GLY A 137 -11.31 3.20 7.32
N ALA A 138 -12.45 3.80 6.97
CA ALA A 138 -13.69 3.63 7.72
C ALA A 138 -14.25 2.20 7.56
N CYS A 139 -14.18 1.63 6.36
CA CYS A 139 -14.60 0.25 6.12
C CYS A 139 -13.80 -0.76 6.96
N ASN A 140 -12.53 -0.47 7.22
CA ASN A 140 -11.64 -1.35 7.97
C ASN A 140 -11.88 -1.34 9.48
N VAL A 141 -12.71 -0.43 9.98
CA VAL A 141 -13.16 -0.37 11.38
C VAL A 141 -14.68 -0.44 11.50
N ASP A 142 -15.35 -0.97 10.48
CA ASP A 142 -16.81 -1.14 10.48
C ASP A 142 -17.20 -2.34 11.35
N ALA A 143 -18.03 -2.09 12.38
CA ALA A 143 -18.54 -3.12 13.29
C ALA A 143 -19.49 -4.12 12.61
N GLY A 144 -19.99 -3.82 11.40
CA GLY A 144 -20.76 -4.76 10.58
C GLY A 144 -19.90 -5.85 9.93
N GLU A 145 -18.58 -5.62 9.79
CA GLU A 145 -17.65 -6.59 9.20
C GLU A 145 -16.66 -7.15 10.24
N PHE A 146 -16.26 -6.36 11.24
CA PHE A 146 -15.22 -6.73 12.19
C PHE A 146 -15.74 -6.76 13.63
N ASP A 147 -15.55 -7.89 14.30
CA ASP A 147 -15.78 -7.97 15.74
C ASP A 147 -14.71 -7.14 16.48
N ASN A 148 -15.15 -6.30 17.45
CA ASN A 148 -14.26 -5.39 18.16
C ASN A 148 -13.33 -4.59 17.23
N PRO A 149 -13.89 -3.78 16.30
CA PRO A 149 -13.12 -3.11 15.25
C PRO A 149 -12.09 -2.13 15.81
N ASP A 150 -12.30 -1.59 17.01
CA ASP A 150 -11.42 -0.65 17.71
C ASP A 150 -10.26 -1.34 18.46
N VAL A 151 -10.14 -2.66 18.36
CA VAL A 151 -9.08 -3.44 19.00
C VAL A 151 -8.17 -4.03 17.93
N VAL A 152 -6.85 -3.84 18.10
CA VAL A 152 -5.84 -4.53 17.30
C VAL A 152 -5.62 -5.91 17.90
N ASP A 153 -5.95 -6.93 17.12
CA ASP A 153 -5.84 -8.33 17.50
C ASP A 153 -5.04 -9.12 16.44
N PHE A 154 -3.80 -9.48 16.76
CA PHE A 154 -2.93 -10.24 15.86
C PHE A 154 -3.35 -11.71 15.67
N GLU A 155 -4.37 -12.16 16.40
CA GLU A 155 -4.98 -13.49 16.27
C GLU A 155 -6.39 -13.42 15.67
N ARG A 156 -6.75 -12.29 15.05
CA ARG A 156 -8.03 -12.13 14.36
C ARG A 156 -8.19 -13.18 13.27
N GLU A 157 -9.15 -14.07 13.44
CA GLU A 157 -9.38 -15.19 12.51
C GLU A 157 -9.83 -14.72 11.12
N ARG A 158 -10.69 -13.70 11.07
CA ARG A 158 -11.23 -13.15 9.81
C ARG A 158 -10.83 -11.69 9.65
N ASN A 159 -9.90 -11.44 8.74
CA ASN A 159 -9.39 -10.10 8.46
C ASN A 159 -9.55 -9.73 6.98
N ARG A 160 -10.76 -9.34 6.60
CA ARG A 160 -11.10 -8.94 5.22
C ARG A 160 -10.90 -7.44 4.99
N HIS A 161 -9.79 -6.91 5.45
CA HIS A 161 -9.55 -5.49 5.30
C HIS A 161 -9.37 -5.05 3.83
N LEU A 162 -9.69 -3.80 3.55
CA LEU A 162 -9.58 -3.15 2.26
C LEU A 162 -8.30 -2.32 2.10
N GLY A 163 -7.29 -2.52 2.95
CA GLY A 163 -6.01 -1.79 2.89
C GLY A 163 -5.26 -1.95 1.57
N PHE A 164 -5.50 -3.04 0.85
CA PHE A 164 -5.00 -3.28 -0.51
C PHE A 164 -6.06 -3.10 -1.61
N GLY A 165 -7.22 -2.54 -1.28
CA GLY A 165 -8.36 -2.42 -2.18
C GLY A 165 -8.97 -3.77 -2.57
N ALA A 166 -9.88 -3.75 -3.55
CA ALA A 166 -10.58 -4.92 -4.06
C ALA A 166 -10.91 -4.78 -5.55
N GLY A 167 -11.31 -5.88 -6.19
CA GLY A 167 -11.72 -5.93 -7.60
C GLY A 167 -10.57 -5.66 -8.58
N ALA A 168 -10.88 -5.06 -9.71
CA ALA A 168 -9.92 -4.80 -10.78
C ALA A 168 -8.78 -3.84 -10.39
N HIS A 169 -9.00 -3.02 -9.34
CA HIS A 169 -8.00 -2.08 -8.80
C HIS A 169 -7.30 -2.60 -7.54
N ARG A 170 -7.40 -3.88 -7.22
CA ARG A 170 -6.63 -4.45 -6.11
C ARG A 170 -5.15 -4.16 -6.29
N CYS A 171 -4.48 -3.81 -5.20
CA CYS A 171 -3.06 -3.45 -5.20
C CYS A 171 -2.21 -4.55 -5.86
N LEU A 172 -1.53 -4.19 -6.96
CA LEU A 172 -0.61 -5.07 -7.68
C LEU A 172 0.57 -5.48 -6.79
N GLY A 173 1.09 -4.53 -5.99
CA GLY A 173 2.23 -4.72 -5.09
C GLY A 173 1.90 -5.39 -3.76
N SER A 174 0.67 -5.87 -3.53
CA SER A 174 0.22 -6.37 -2.23
C SER A 174 1.07 -7.52 -1.67
N HIS A 175 1.60 -8.39 -2.53
CA HIS A 175 2.46 -9.49 -2.10
C HIS A 175 3.86 -9.01 -1.71
N LEU A 176 4.43 -8.08 -2.49
CA LEU A 176 5.72 -7.46 -2.19
C LEU A 176 5.64 -6.65 -0.90
N ALA A 177 4.63 -5.80 -0.75
CA ALA A 177 4.43 -4.98 0.44
C ALA A 177 4.32 -5.82 1.72
N ARG A 178 3.57 -6.93 1.70
CA ARG A 178 3.49 -7.86 2.83
C ARG A 178 4.85 -8.43 3.22
N MET A 179 5.62 -8.85 2.22
CA MET A 179 6.97 -9.37 2.44
C MET A 179 7.89 -8.29 3.02
N GLU A 180 7.87 -7.08 2.47
CA GLU A 180 8.68 -5.95 2.95
C GLU A 180 8.31 -5.58 4.39
N LEU A 181 7.02 -5.46 4.72
CA LEU A 181 6.54 -5.14 6.06
C LEU A 181 6.93 -6.23 7.07
N ARG A 182 6.74 -7.49 6.72
CA ARG A 182 7.12 -8.61 7.57
C ARG A 182 8.62 -8.65 7.85
N VAL A 183 9.44 -8.60 6.80
CA VAL A 183 10.90 -8.64 6.93
C VAL A 183 11.42 -7.42 7.69
N ALA A 184 10.86 -6.23 7.43
CA ALA A 184 11.26 -5.03 8.14
C ALA A 184 10.95 -5.11 9.64
N LEU A 185 9.77 -5.57 10.04
CA LEU A 185 9.41 -5.75 11.44
C LEU A 185 10.25 -6.83 12.13
N GLU A 186 10.49 -7.97 11.45
CA GLU A 186 11.34 -9.05 11.94
C GLU A 186 12.76 -8.55 12.23
N GLU A 187 13.39 -7.89 11.24
CA GLU A 187 14.74 -7.36 11.37
C GLU A 187 14.84 -6.20 12.35
N TRP A 188 13.80 -5.36 12.42
CA TRP A 188 13.72 -4.30 13.41
C TRP A 188 13.72 -4.87 14.83
N HIS A 189 12.80 -5.79 15.12
CA HIS A 189 12.68 -6.40 16.46
C HIS A 189 13.91 -7.22 16.85
N ARG A 190 14.56 -7.87 15.90
CA ARG A 190 15.81 -8.60 16.16
C ARG A 190 16.95 -7.68 16.62
N ARG A 191 16.99 -6.45 16.09
CA ARG A 191 18.08 -5.49 16.38
C ARG A 191 17.71 -4.48 17.45
N ILE A 192 16.45 -4.08 17.50
CA ILE A 192 15.93 -3.03 18.38
C ILE A 192 14.65 -3.55 19.06
N PRO A 193 14.76 -4.48 20.02
CA PRO A 193 13.58 -5.10 20.64
C PRO A 193 12.83 -4.15 21.56
N GLU A 194 13.51 -3.16 22.15
CA GLU A 194 12.90 -2.17 23.04
C GLU A 194 13.00 -0.77 22.47
N TYR A 195 11.84 -0.14 22.30
CA TYR A 195 11.72 1.24 21.86
C TYR A 195 10.38 1.84 22.34
N GLN A 196 10.28 3.15 22.37
CA GLN A 196 9.09 3.88 22.81
C GLN A 196 9.01 5.22 22.11
N ILE A 197 7.84 5.83 22.13
CA ILE A 197 7.70 7.24 21.76
C ILE A 197 8.48 8.08 22.78
N LYS A 198 9.24 9.06 22.32
CA LYS A 198 9.99 9.96 23.18
C LYS A 198 9.02 10.65 24.17
N PRO A 199 9.35 10.66 25.46
CA PRO A 199 8.48 11.28 26.46
C PRO A 199 8.12 12.72 26.11
N GLY A 200 6.83 13.04 26.17
CA GLY A 200 6.29 14.36 25.81
C GLY A 200 6.03 14.57 24.31
N GLU A 201 6.40 13.63 23.45
CA GLU A 201 6.08 13.68 22.03
C GLU A 201 4.83 12.85 21.71
N THR A 202 4.11 13.26 20.66
CA THR A 202 2.97 12.51 20.11
C THR A 202 3.21 12.30 18.62
N PRO A 203 3.00 11.09 18.08
CA PRO A 203 3.10 10.85 16.65
C PRO A 203 2.18 11.82 15.88
N GLN A 204 2.72 12.45 14.86
CA GLN A 204 1.96 13.33 13.99
C GLN A 204 1.57 12.60 12.72
N TYR A 205 0.28 12.60 12.42
CA TYR A 205 -0.27 12.02 11.20
C TYR A 205 -0.70 13.13 10.25
N SER A 206 -0.23 13.10 9.01
CA SER A 206 -0.67 14.04 7.99
C SER A 206 -1.92 13.53 7.27
N ALA A 207 -2.78 14.44 6.80
CA ALA A 207 -3.87 14.08 5.91
C ALA A 207 -3.30 13.63 4.56
N GLY A 208 -3.80 12.53 4.03
CA GLY A 208 -3.34 11.94 2.76
C GLY A 208 -2.96 10.47 2.92
N ILE A 209 -1.89 10.04 2.30
CA ILE A 209 -1.28 8.74 2.56
C ILE A 209 -0.64 8.83 3.94
N ARG A 210 -1.08 8.00 4.85
CA ARG A 210 -0.56 7.94 6.23
C ARG A 210 0.71 7.13 6.30
#